data_4c642c6cd7b2a7dbee371dc4f6860d03
#
_entry.id   4c642c6cd7b2a7dbee371dc4f6860d03
#
_cell.length_a   1.000
_cell.length_b   1.000
_cell.length_c   1.000
_cell.angle_alpha   90.00
_cell.angle_beta   90.00
_cell.angle_gamma   90.00
#
_symmetry.space_group_name_H-M   'P 1'
#
loop_
_entity.id
_entity.type
_entity.pdbx_description
1 polymer ?
#
loop_
_entity_poly.entity_id
_entity_poly.type
_entity_poly.pdbx_seq_one_letter_code
_entity_poly.pdbx_strand_id
1 'polypeptide(L)'
;AGGNAGWLGFGGAGGIGGIGGNANGGAGGNGGTGGQLWGSGGAGGEGGAALSVGDTGGAGGVGGSAGLIGTGGNGGNGGTGANAGSPGTGGAGGLLLGQNGLNGLP
;
A
#
# COMPACT_ATOMS: atom_id res chain seq x y z
N ALA A 1 3.68 7.20 -4.64
CA ALA A 1 4.47 6.16 -3.94
C ALA A 1 5.11 6.76 -2.70
N GLY A 2 5.29 5.94 -1.67
CA GLY A 2 6.00 6.37 -0.48
C GLY A 2 7.51 6.40 -0.70
N GLY A 3 8.21 7.28 0.03
CA GLY A 3 9.66 7.36 -0.05
C GLY A 3 10.35 6.21 0.68
N ASN A 4 11.49 5.80 0.17
CA ASN A 4 12.29 4.75 0.80
C ASN A 4 13.12 5.35 1.94
N ALA A 5 13.30 4.56 3.00
CA ALA A 5 14.22 4.93 4.06
C ALA A 5 15.66 4.55 3.65
N GLY A 6 16.65 5.22 4.26
CA GLY A 6 18.06 4.89 4.03
C GLY A 6 18.49 3.67 4.84
N TRP A 7 19.41 3.83 5.79
CA TRP A 7 19.88 2.71 6.62
C TRP A 7 18.89 2.33 7.71
N LEU A 8 18.34 3.32 8.39
CA LEU A 8 17.42 3.15 9.52
C LEU A 8 16.17 3.96 9.24
N GLY A 9 15.04 3.45 9.63
CA GLY A 9 13.80 4.21 9.55
C GLY A 9 12.70 3.48 8.82
N PHE A 10 11.53 4.09 8.81
CA PHE A 10 10.34 3.55 8.18
C PHE A 10 10.19 4.06 6.77
N GLY A 11 9.74 3.22 5.87
CA GLY A 11 9.35 3.68 4.54
C GLY A 11 8.12 4.57 4.61
N GLY A 12 8.01 5.50 3.70
CA GLY A 12 6.86 6.40 3.63
C GLY A 12 5.60 5.69 3.13
N ALA A 13 4.44 6.09 3.64
CA ALA A 13 3.17 5.55 3.20
C ALA A 13 2.85 6.00 1.76
N GLY A 14 2.20 5.16 1.01
CA GLY A 14 1.71 5.52 -0.32
C GLY A 14 0.52 6.47 -0.25
N GLY A 15 0.37 7.29 -1.25
CA GLY A 15 -0.75 8.23 -1.33
C GLY A 15 -2.06 7.53 -1.70
N ILE A 16 -3.18 8.11 -1.26
CA ILE A 16 -4.52 7.62 -1.58
C ILE A 16 -4.80 7.87 -3.07
N GLY A 17 -5.44 6.93 -3.71
CA GLY A 17 -5.85 7.07 -5.11
C GLY A 17 -6.94 8.14 -5.29
N GLY A 18 -6.98 8.75 -6.45
CA GLY A 18 -7.96 9.79 -6.75
C GLY A 18 -9.38 9.24 -6.90
N ILE A 19 -10.38 10.06 -6.59
CA ILE A 19 -11.78 9.69 -6.72
C ILE A 19 -12.18 9.74 -8.19
N GLY A 20 -12.79 8.68 -8.68
CA GLY A 20 -13.34 8.63 -10.03
C GLY A 20 -14.77 9.14 -10.05
N GLY A 21 -15.02 10.28 -10.72
CA GLY A 21 -16.38 10.82 -10.84
C GLY A 21 -17.21 10.06 -11.87
N ASN A 22 -16.68 9.92 -13.08
CA ASN A 22 -17.31 9.18 -14.19
C ASN A 22 -16.42 8.05 -14.68
N ALA A 23 -15.55 7.53 -13.81
CA ALA A 23 -14.59 6.48 -14.15
C ALA A 23 -14.25 5.68 -12.91
N ASN A 24 -13.44 4.67 -13.07
CA ASN A 24 -12.95 3.88 -11.94
C ASN A 24 -12.10 4.77 -11.02
N GLY A 25 -12.05 4.39 -9.75
CA GLY A 25 -11.18 5.06 -8.79
C GLY A 25 -9.71 4.86 -9.14
N GLY A 26 -8.87 5.82 -8.75
CA GLY A 26 -7.43 5.71 -8.96
C GLY A 26 -6.77 4.73 -7.99
N ALA A 27 -5.71 4.08 -8.42
CA ALA A 27 -4.97 3.16 -7.57
C ALA A 27 -4.24 3.91 -6.45
N GLY A 28 -4.14 3.29 -5.28
CA GLY A 28 -3.32 3.81 -4.19
C GLY A 28 -1.83 3.68 -4.52
N GLY A 29 -1.02 4.55 -3.95
CA GLY A 29 0.43 4.48 -4.13
C GLY A 29 1.06 3.37 -3.30
N ASN A 30 2.16 2.85 -3.77
CA ASN A 30 2.90 1.82 -3.02
C ASN A 30 3.63 2.43 -1.84
N GLY A 31 3.78 1.66 -0.76
CA GLY A 31 4.61 2.08 0.37
C GLY A 31 6.09 2.05 0.02
N GLY A 32 6.86 2.91 0.67
CA GLY A 32 8.31 2.92 0.50
C GLY A 32 8.98 1.79 1.28
N THR A 33 10.18 1.42 0.87
CA THR A 33 10.95 0.39 1.57
C THR A 33 11.46 0.91 2.92
N GLY A 34 11.57 0.00 3.88
CA GLY A 34 12.19 0.31 5.18
C GLY A 34 13.69 0.48 5.06
N GLY A 35 14.32 0.90 6.16
CA GLY A 35 15.78 1.07 6.19
C GLY A 35 16.49 -0.22 5.82
N GLN A 36 17.66 -0.09 5.18
CA GLN A 36 18.39 -1.27 4.71
C GLN A 36 18.80 -2.18 5.86
N LEU A 37 19.15 -1.61 7.00
CA LEU A 37 19.54 -2.39 8.18
C LEU A 37 18.33 -2.64 9.09
N TRP A 38 17.57 -1.63 9.41
CA TRP A 38 16.47 -1.72 10.37
C TRP A 38 15.35 -0.78 9.96
N GLY A 39 14.14 -1.25 10.02
CA GLY A 39 12.95 -0.43 9.82
C GLY A 39 11.85 -1.18 9.11
N SER A 40 10.62 -0.69 9.27
CA SER A 40 9.46 -1.28 8.63
C SER A 40 9.24 -0.66 7.25
N GLY A 41 8.67 -1.42 6.35
CA GLY A 41 8.20 -0.88 5.08
C GLY A 41 6.99 0.03 5.30
N GLY A 42 6.79 0.98 4.44
CA GLY A 42 5.65 1.89 4.49
C GLY A 42 4.36 1.21 4.02
N ALA A 43 3.23 1.64 4.54
CA ALA A 43 1.94 1.13 4.13
C ALA A 43 1.58 1.56 2.70
N GLY A 44 0.90 0.70 1.96
CA GLY A 44 0.32 1.08 0.69
C GLY A 44 -0.87 2.01 0.89
N GLY A 45 -1.10 2.90 -0.04
CA GLY A 45 -2.24 3.82 0.02
C GLY A 45 -3.55 3.16 -0.38
N GLU A 46 -4.66 3.69 0.10
CA GLU A 46 -5.98 3.19 -0.25
C GLU A 46 -6.31 3.49 -1.71
N GLY A 47 -7.08 2.61 -2.33
CA GLY A 47 -7.65 2.90 -3.65
C GLY A 47 -8.71 3.98 -3.56
N GLY A 48 -8.85 4.79 -4.59
CA GLY A 48 -9.84 5.85 -4.65
C GLY A 48 -11.25 5.30 -4.89
N ALA A 49 -12.25 6.03 -4.42
CA ALA A 49 -13.65 5.64 -4.61
C ALA A 49 -14.11 5.90 -6.04
N ALA A 50 -14.99 5.04 -6.55
CA ALA A 50 -15.70 5.26 -7.79
C ALA A 50 -17.14 5.68 -7.46
N LEU A 51 -17.56 6.80 -8.00
CA LEU A 51 -18.88 7.38 -7.67
C LEU A 51 -19.96 7.02 -8.67
N SER A 52 -19.60 6.66 -9.90
CA SER A 52 -20.57 6.31 -10.93
C SER A 52 -21.06 4.88 -10.80
N VAL A 53 -22.29 4.64 -11.21
CA VAL A 53 -22.87 3.29 -11.20
C VAL A 53 -22.11 2.43 -12.21
N GLY A 54 -21.71 1.25 -11.75
CA GLY A 54 -21.03 0.28 -12.61
C GLY A 54 -19.52 0.39 -12.64
N ASP A 55 -18.95 1.46 -12.08
CA ASP A 55 -17.49 1.61 -12.05
C ASP A 55 -16.89 0.92 -10.83
N THR A 56 -15.63 0.58 -10.95
CA THR A 56 -14.89 -0.17 -9.92
C THR A 56 -14.03 0.78 -9.10
N GLY A 57 -13.99 0.57 -7.79
CA GLY A 57 -13.07 1.30 -6.91
C GLY A 57 -11.62 1.02 -7.28
N GLY A 58 -10.73 1.95 -6.98
CA GLY A 58 -9.31 1.81 -7.28
C GLY A 58 -8.65 0.72 -6.46
N ALA A 59 -7.60 0.12 -6.98
CA ALA A 59 -6.83 -0.89 -6.26
C ALA A 59 -6.05 -0.25 -5.11
N GLY A 60 -5.92 -0.95 -4.00
CA GLY A 60 -5.03 -0.55 -2.92
C GLY A 60 -3.57 -0.69 -3.33
N GLY A 61 -2.71 0.16 -2.81
CA GLY A 61 -1.29 0.10 -3.08
C GLY A 61 -0.59 -1.03 -2.33
N VAL A 62 0.52 -1.47 -2.86
CA VAL A 62 1.33 -2.54 -2.23
C VAL A 62 2.10 -1.97 -1.05
N GLY A 63 2.20 -2.73 0.05
CA GLY A 63 3.04 -2.35 1.17
C GLY A 63 4.52 -2.44 0.80
N GLY A 64 5.34 -1.57 1.38
CA GLY A 64 6.76 -1.57 1.14
C GLY A 64 7.48 -2.70 1.88
N SER A 65 8.59 -3.13 1.35
CA SER A 65 9.40 -4.19 1.95
C SER A 65 10.26 -3.63 3.07
N ALA A 66 10.54 -4.47 4.08
CA ALA A 66 11.57 -4.16 5.07
C ALA A 66 12.93 -4.53 4.50
N GLY A 67 14.00 -3.97 5.12
CA GLY A 67 15.37 -4.32 4.75
C GLY A 67 15.80 -5.63 5.41
N LEU A 68 16.83 -5.58 6.26
CA LEU A 68 17.34 -6.77 6.94
C LEU A 68 16.50 -7.17 8.14
N ILE A 69 16.11 -6.21 8.96
CA ILE A 69 15.32 -6.40 10.18
C ILE A 69 14.13 -5.45 10.14
N GLY A 70 12.94 -5.97 10.34
CA GLY A 70 11.74 -5.17 10.43
C GLY A 70 10.54 -5.85 9.79
N THR A 71 9.37 -5.25 9.94
CA THR A 71 8.14 -5.77 9.33
C THR A 71 7.91 -5.14 7.97
N GLY A 72 7.32 -5.89 7.06
CA GLY A 72 6.84 -5.32 5.80
C GLY A 72 5.66 -4.39 6.05
N GLY A 73 5.47 -3.42 5.20
CA GLY A 73 4.32 -2.53 5.27
C GLY A 73 3.03 -3.23 4.88
N ASN A 74 1.91 -2.79 5.46
CA ASN A 74 0.61 -3.35 5.10
C ASN A 74 0.18 -2.86 3.73
N GLY A 75 -0.53 -3.69 3.00
CA GLY A 75 -1.17 -3.29 1.75
C GLY A 75 -2.31 -2.32 2.00
N GLY A 76 -2.57 -1.44 1.06
CA GLY A 76 -3.69 -0.51 1.14
C GLY A 76 -5.03 -1.19 0.86
N ASN A 77 -6.10 -0.64 1.41
CA ASN A 77 -7.44 -1.14 1.15
C ASN A 77 -7.89 -0.79 -0.26
N GLY A 78 -8.73 -1.61 -0.84
CA GLY A 78 -9.36 -1.29 -2.11
C GLY A 78 -10.35 -0.15 -1.96
N GLY A 79 -10.53 0.63 -3.00
CA GLY A 79 -11.49 1.72 -3.01
C GLY A 79 -12.93 1.23 -3.10
N THR A 80 -13.85 2.06 -2.64
CA THR A 80 -15.29 1.75 -2.71
C THR A 80 -15.86 2.07 -4.09
N GLY A 81 -16.95 1.41 -4.44
CA GLY A 81 -17.63 1.63 -5.72
C GLY A 81 -18.71 0.58 -5.88
N ALA A 82 -19.41 0.60 -7.02
CA ALA A 82 -20.35 -0.47 -7.35
C ALA A 82 -19.66 -1.82 -7.28
N ASN A 83 -18.40 -1.87 -7.71
CA ASN A 83 -17.51 -3.01 -7.50
C ASN A 83 -16.36 -2.53 -6.64
N ALA A 84 -16.03 -3.27 -5.59
CA ALA A 84 -14.92 -2.90 -4.73
C ALA A 84 -13.59 -3.07 -5.46
N GLY A 85 -12.64 -2.18 -5.17
CA GLY A 85 -11.29 -2.30 -5.71
C GLY A 85 -10.53 -3.45 -5.06
N SER A 86 -9.49 -3.91 -5.72
CA SER A 86 -8.64 -4.97 -5.19
C SER A 86 -7.79 -4.46 -4.03
N PRO A 87 -7.62 -5.25 -2.96
CA PRO A 87 -6.70 -4.86 -1.90
C PRO A 87 -5.24 -4.97 -2.36
N GLY A 88 -4.40 -4.13 -1.78
CA GLY A 88 -2.96 -4.24 -2.01
C GLY A 88 -2.35 -5.35 -1.16
N THR A 89 -1.27 -5.92 -1.65
CA THR A 89 -0.55 -6.96 -0.91
C THR A 89 0.36 -6.32 0.14
N GLY A 90 0.62 -7.05 1.21
CA GLY A 90 1.60 -6.63 2.21
C GLY A 90 3.02 -6.76 1.67
N GLY A 91 3.92 -5.94 2.19
CA GLY A 91 5.32 -6.00 1.82
C GLY A 91 6.06 -7.13 2.53
N ALA A 92 7.22 -7.48 2.02
CA ALA A 92 8.04 -8.53 2.59
C ALA A 92 8.65 -8.09 3.92
N GLY A 93 8.74 -9.01 4.87
CA GLY A 93 9.45 -8.80 6.12
C GLY A 93 10.96 -8.82 5.91
N GLY A 94 11.68 -8.48 6.97
CA GLY A 94 13.14 -8.45 6.92
C GLY A 94 13.73 -9.83 6.60
N LEU A 95 14.87 -9.81 5.92
CA LEU A 95 15.52 -11.07 5.51
C LEU A 95 16.01 -11.87 6.69
N LEU A 96 16.45 -11.21 7.76
CA LEU A 96 16.95 -11.88 8.95
C LEU A 96 15.84 -12.06 10.00
N LEU A 97 15.14 -10.99 10.32
CA LEU A 97 14.05 -10.99 11.31
C LEU A 97 12.94 -10.08 10.80
N GLY A 98 11.72 -10.51 11.02
CA GLY A 98 10.56 -9.67 10.74
C GLY A 98 9.44 -10.45 10.10
N GLN A 99 8.26 -9.86 10.09
CA GLN A 99 7.06 -10.44 9.51
C GLN A 99 6.69 -9.69 8.24
N ASN A 100 6.05 -10.40 7.34
CA ASN A 100 5.46 -9.74 6.17
C ASN A 100 4.30 -8.86 6.63
N GLY A 101 4.07 -7.78 5.89
CA GLY A 101 2.91 -6.94 6.13
C GLY A 101 1.61 -7.67 5.78
N LEU A 102 0.50 -7.16 6.31
CA LEU A 102 -0.81 -7.72 6.04
C LEU A 102 -1.33 -7.19 4.70
N ASN A 103 -2.13 -7.99 4.01
CA ASN A 103 -2.83 -7.52 2.83
C ASN A 103 -3.92 -6.53 3.25
N GLY A 104 -4.26 -5.61 2.35
CA GLY A 104 -5.36 -4.70 2.57
C GLY A 104 -6.71 -5.42 2.52
N LEU A 105 -7.77 -4.69 2.81
CA LEU A 105 -9.15 -5.16 2.71
C LEU A 105 -9.74 -4.73 1.38
N PRO A 106 -10.66 -5.52 0.81
CA PRO A 106 -11.34 -5.12 -0.42
C PRO A 106 -12.28 -3.93 -0.23
#